data_7b6ac608db0b47812ee4fc3a30ff8cca
#
_entry.id   7b6ac608db0b47812ee4fc3a30ff8cca
#
_cell.length_a   1.000
_cell.length_b   1.000
_cell.length_c   1.000
_cell.angle_alpha   90.00
_cell.angle_beta   90.00
_cell.angle_gamma   90.00
#
_symmetry.space_group_name_H-M   'P 1'
#
loop_
_entity.id
_entity.type
_entity.pdbx_description
1 polymer ?
#
loop_
_entity_poly.entity_id
_entity_poly.type
_entity_poly.pdbx_seq_one_letter_code
_entity_poly.pdbx_strand_id
1 'polypeptide(L)'
;MKAGIDNSFSRWVGYIDADLQTTPQDFNKLLEFVDQYEMVMGIRTGRKDSFVKNMSSRIANGFRRMMTHDGVEDTGCPLKVLRTDYAKRIPFFTGMHRFLPALIQLQEGQVKQVPVRHFPRIAGKSKYNLANRLIGPFKDCFAYRWMRKRYINYQVAENNLNS
;
A
#
# COMPACT_ATOMS: atom_id res chain seq x y z
N MET A 1 7.82 6.69 -6.42
CA MET A 1 6.95 5.51 -6.66
C MET A 1 6.39 5.52 -8.08
N LYS A 2 5.57 6.52 -8.50
CA LYS A 2 4.95 6.53 -9.84
C LYS A 2 5.97 6.29 -10.97
N ALA A 3 7.04 7.08 -11.04
CA ALA A 3 8.07 6.92 -12.07
C ALA A 3 8.68 5.51 -12.11
N GLY A 4 8.90 4.88 -10.96
CA GLY A 4 9.40 3.50 -10.91
C GLY A 4 8.39 2.49 -11.46
N ILE A 5 7.10 2.67 -11.16
CA ILE A 5 6.04 1.80 -11.69
C ILE A 5 5.87 1.98 -13.21
N ASP A 6 5.83 3.23 -13.68
CA ASP A 6 5.65 3.54 -15.11
C ASP A 6 6.78 2.95 -15.98
N ASN A 7 8.01 2.93 -15.44
CA ASN A 7 9.19 2.39 -16.12
C ASN A 7 9.50 0.93 -15.74
N SER A 8 8.59 0.23 -15.06
CA SER A 8 8.73 -1.20 -14.79
C SER A 8 8.18 -2.03 -15.95
N PHE A 9 8.97 -3.01 -16.44
CA PHE A 9 8.61 -3.96 -17.51
C PHE A 9 8.46 -5.39 -16.99
N SER A 10 8.82 -5.64 -15.73
CA SER A 10 8.67 -6.94 -15.07
C SER A 10 7.21 -7.21 -14.74
N ARG A 11 6.82 -8.48 -14.61
CA ARG A 11 5.49 -8.90 -14.17
C ARG A 11 5.12 -8.32 -12.78
N TRP A 12 6.12 -8.16 -11.91
CA TRP A 12 5.98 -7.70 -10.53
C TRP A 12 6.86 -6.48 -10.26
N VAL A 13 6.37 -5.55 -9.46
CA VAL A 13 7.12 -4.41 -8.95
C VAL A 13 7.15 -4.43 -7.43
N GLY A 14 8.35 -4.39 -6.87
CA GLY A 14 8.58 -4.32 -5.44
C GLY A 14 8.79 -2.88 -4.96
N TYR A 15 8.28 -2.58 -3.76
CA TYR A 15 8.49 -1.30 -3.07
C TYR A 15 9.03 -1.54 -1.67
N ILE A 16 10.07 -0.82 -1.29
CA ILE A 16 10.68 -0.82 0.03
C ILE A 16 11.18 0.59 0.37
N ASP A 17 11.05 1.02 1.63
CA ASP A 17 11.67 2.26 2.11
C ASP A 17 13.17 2.04 2.39
N ALA A 18 13.99 3.05 2.09
CA ALA A 18 15.44 3.02 2.27
C ALA A 18 15.89 3.33 3.72
N ASP A 19 14.98 3.27 4.71
CA ASP A 19 15.26 3.62 6.10
C ASP A 19 15.73 2.45 6.97
N LEU A 20 15.99 1.29 6.36
CA LEU A 20 16.49 0.07 6.98
C LEU A 20 15.58 -0.51 8.08
N GLN A 21 14.32 -0.12 8.12
CA GLN A 21 13.35 -0.67 9.07
C GLN A 21 12.77 -2.03 8.64
N THR A 22 12.98 -2.41 7.39
CA THR A 22 12.67 -3.74 6.82
C THR A 22 13.85 -4.24 6.02
N THR A 23 13.94 -5.55 5.79
CA THR A 23 15.06 -6.15 5.03
C THR A 23 14.61 -6.57 3.63
N PRO A 24 15.47 -6.43 2.60
CA PRO A 24 15.19 -6.95 1.27
C PRO A 24 14.92 -8.47 1.25
N GLN A 25 15.53 -9.21 2.18
CA GLN A 25 15.31 -10.66 2.31
C GLN A 25 13.87 -11.04 2.62
N ASP A 26 13.11 -10.15 3.27
CA ASP A 26 11.70 -10.41 3.55
C ASP A 26 10.82 -10.38 2.28
N PHE A 27 11.33 -9.89 1.12
CA PHE A 27 10.65 -10.07 -0.16
C PHE A 27 10.43 -11.55 -0.51
N ASN A 28 11.36 -12.45 -0.14
CA ASN A 28 11.21 -13.87 -0.42
C ASN A 28 9.91 -14.44 0.17
N LYS A 29 9.50 -13.98 1.38
CA LYS A 29 8.23 -14.37 2.00
C LYS A 29 7.02 -13.85 1.24
N LEU A 30 7.11 -12.66 0.65
CA LEU A 30 6.02 -12.08 -0.13
C LEU A 30 5.89 -12.78 -1.47
N LEU A 31 7.02 -13.14 -2.09
CA LEU A 31 7.07 -13.80 -3.39
C LEU A 31 6.42 -15.20 -3.40
N GLU A 32 6.30 -15.86 -2.25
CA GLU A 32 5.58 -17.13 -2.12
C GLU A 32 4.09 -17.02 -2.48
N PHE A 33 3.51 -15.83 -2.44
CA PHE A 33 2.07 -15.60 -2.63
C PHE A 33 1.73 -14.82 -3.89
N VAL A 34 2.70 -14.38 -4.67
CA VAL A 34 2.45 -13.48 -5.82
C VAL A 34 1.59 -14.12 -6.92
N ASP A 35 1.65 -15.41 -7.11
CA ASP A 35 0.83 -16.08 -8.13
C ASP A 35 -0.66 -16.17 -7.78
N GLN A 36 -1.01 -15.93 -6.50
CA GLN A 36 -2.38 -16.02 -5.99
C GLN A 36 -3.02 -14.65 -5.72
N TYR A 37 -2.21 -13.59 -5.58
CA TYR A 37 -2.67 -12.26 -5.16
C TYR A 37 -2.03 -11.16 -6.02
N GLU A 38 -2.79 -10.15 -6.40
CA GLU A 38 -2.30 -9.01 -7.18
C GLU A 38 -1.43 -8.06 -6.36
N MET A 39 -1.56 -8.11 -5.05
CA MET A 39 -0.69 -7.40 -4.13
C MET A 39 -0.38 -8.26 -2.91
N VAL A 40 0.90 -8.39 -2.60
CA VAL A 40 1.36 -8.98 -1.33
C VAL A 40 2.13 -7.91 -0.56
N MET A 41 1.82 -7.73 0.71
CA MET A 41 2.43 -6.70 1.55
C MET A 41 2.79 -7.23 2.93
N GLY A 42 3.82 -6.63 3.52
CA GLY A 42 4.20 -6.95 4.89
C GLY A 42 3.20 -6.42 5.92
N ILE A 43 3.02 -7.17 7.00
CA ILE A 43 2.47 -6.68 8.27
C ILE A 43 3.56 -6.72 9.33
N ARG A 44 3.83 -5.58 9.95
CA ARG A 44 4.96 -5.45 10.88
C ARG A 44 4.66 -6.12 12.22
N THR A 45 5.47 -7.11 12.56
CA THR A 45 5.41 -7.80 13.85
C THR A 45 6.52 -7.30 14.78
N GLY A 46 6.28 -7.39 16.10
CA GLY A 46 7.30 -7.05 17.11
C GLY A 46 7.61 -5.55 17.27
N ARG A 47 6.70 -4.67 16.89
CA ARG A 47 6.89 -3.20 17.04
C ARG A 47 7.08 -2.81 18.50
N LYS A 48 8.24 -2.24 18.82
CA LYS A 48 8.58 -1.64 20.13
C LYS A 48 8.31 -0.12 20.15
N ASP A 49 7.17 0.33 19.60
CA ASP A 49 6.79 1.74 19.64
C ASP A 49 6.19 2.13 20.99
N SER A 50 6.28 3.43 21.36
CA SER A 50 5.65 3.92 22.58
C SER A 50 4.12 3.70 22.55
N PHE A 51 3.51 3.52 23.70
CA PHE A 51 2.06 3.30 23.85
C PHE A 51 1.22 4.34 23.11
N VAL A 52 1.58 5.63 23.21
CA VAL A 52 0.89 6.74 22.52
C VAL A 52 0.94 6.61 20.99
N LYS A 53 2.11 6.23 20.43
CA LYS A 53 2.24 6.01 18.98
C LYS A 53 1.43 4.80 18.51
N ASN A 54 1.40 3.75 19.29
CA ASN A 54 0.61 2.57 18.99
C ASN A 54 -0.90 2.86 19.02
N MET A 55 -1.37 3.59 20.04
CA MET A 55 -2.78 3.97 20.15
C MET A 55 -3.24 4.89 19.01
N SER A 56 -2.49 5.95 18.72
CA SER A 56 -2.81 6.87 17.61
C SER A 56 -2.79 6.15 16.23
N SER A 57 -1.86 5.23 16.04
CA SER A 57 -1.79 4.40 14.83
C SER A 57 -3.00 3.45 14.72
N ARG A 58 -3.43 2.85 15.83
CA ARG A 58 -4.62 1.97 15.87
C ARG A 58 -5.90 2.72 15.51
N ILE A 59 -6.09 3.92 16.08
CA ILE A 59 -7.26 4.77 15.79
C ILE A 59 -7.26 5.18 14.32
N ALA A 60 -6.13 5.68 13.79
CA ALA A 60 -6.00 6.10 12.40
C ALA A 60 -6.23 4.94 11.42
N ASN A 61 -5.66 3.77 11.68
CA ASN A 61 -5.87 2.57 10.87
C ASN A 61 -7.30 2.04 10.98
N GLY A 62 -7.92 2.11 12.17
CA GLY A 62 -9.31 1.73 12.38
C GLY A 62 -10.27 2.61 11.56
N PHE A 63 -10.09 3.94 11.63
CA PHE A 63 -10.86 4.88 10.82
C PHE A 63 -10.67 4.63 9.32
N ARG A 64 -9.42 4.46 8.87
CA ARG A 64 -9.13 4.16 7.46
C ARG A 64 -9.85 2.87 7.03
N ARG A 65 -9.72 1.77 7.77
CA ARG A 65 -10.38 0.48 7.46
C ARG A 65 -11.90 0.63 7.35
N MET A 66 -12.51 1.40 8.25
CA MET A 66 -13.95 1.70 8.20
C MET A 66 -14.33 2.45 6.92
N MET A 67 -13.47 3.36 6.45
CA MET A 67 -13.74 4.17 5.26
C MET A 67 -13.43 3.43 3.95
N THR A 68 -12.37 2.61 3.93
CA THR A 68 -11.90 1.92 2.71
C THR A 68 -12.52 0.53 2.56
N HIS A 69 -12.90 -0.13 3.66
CA HIS A 69 -13.33 -1.54 3.70
C HIS A 69 -12.31 -2.51 3.07
N ASP A 70 -11.03 -2.20 3.17
CA ASP A 70 -9.96 -2.99 2.54
C ASP A 70 -9.50 -4.20 3.37
N GLY A 71 -9.94 -4.34 4.60
CA GLY A 71 -9.56 -5.44 5.51
C GLY A 71 -8.09 -5.44 5.95
N VAL A 72 -7.28 -4.46 5.54
CA VAL A 72 -5.84 -4.42 5.78
C VAL A 72 -5.51 -3.78 7.13
N GLU A 73 -4.68 -4.44 7.93
CA GLU A 73 -4.32 -3.98 9.27
C GLU A 73 -3.20 -2.94 9.28
N ASP A 74 -2.13 -3.17 8.52
CA ASP A 74 -0.94 -2.31 8.50
C ASP A 74 -0.57 -1.81 7.11
N THR A 75 -1.22 -0.74 6.66
CA THR A 75 -0.87 -0.10 5.38
C THR A 75 0.44 0.68 5.42
N GLY A 76 0.95 0.95 6.62
CA GLY A 76 2.20 1.69 6.83
C GLY A 76 3.46 0.84 6.66
N CYS A 77 3.34 -0.48 6.47
CA CYS A 77 4.50 -1.31 6.15
C CYS A 77 5.03 -0.93 4.76
N PRO A 78 6.34 -0.61 4.64
CA PRO A 78 6.90 -0.19 3.35
C PRO A 78 7.13 -1.35 2.39
N LEU A 79 7.16 -2.60 2.88
CA LEU A 79 7.48 -3.75 2.05
C LEU A 79 6.23 -4.23 1.31
N LYS A 80 6.22 -4.10 0.00
CA LYS A 80 5.09 -4.45 -0.87
C LYS A 80 5.56 -5.00 -2.21
N VAL A 81 4.84 -5.98 -2.74
CA VAL A 81 4.97 -6.48 -4.11
C VAL A 81 3.62 -6.35 -4.78
N LEU A 82 3.59 -5.75 -5.97
CA LEU A 82 2.38 -5.51 -6.74
C LEU A 82 2.53 -6.07 -8.15
N ARG A 83 1.46 -6.60 -8.69
CA ARG A 83 1.39 -6.93 -10.11
C ARG A 83 1.44 -5.65 -10.93
N THR A 84 2.38 -5.58 -11.87
CA THR A 84 2.75 -4.32 -12.54
C THR A 84 1.60 -3.73 -13.36
N ASP A 85 0.79 -4.56 -14.01
CA ASP A 85 -0.39 -4.12 -14.77
C ASP A 85 -1.46 -3.46 -13.86
N TYR A 86 -1.70 -4.01 -12.66
CA TYR A 86 -2.56 -3.38 -11.66
C TYR A 86 -1.94 -2.09 -11.13
N ALA A 87 -0.64 -2.10 -10.83
CA ALA A 87 0.06 -0.93 -10.30
C ALA A 87 0.02 0.26 -11.30
N LYS A 88 0.15 0.01 -12.60
CA LYS A 88 0.08 1.04 -13.66
C LYS A 88 -1.31 1.68 -13.79
N ARG A 89 -2.37 0.96 -13.48
CA ARG A 89 -3.76 1.47 -13.55
C ARG A 89 -4.21 2.22 -12.29
N ILE A 90 -3.41 2.24 -11.23
CA ILE A 90 -3.76 2.98 -10.00
C ILE A 90 -3.87 4.48 -10.31
N PRO A 91 -4.97 5.16 -9.90
CA PRO A 91 -5.06 6.61 -9.94
C PRO A 91 -4.09 7.22 -8.91
N PHE A 92 -3.00 7.81 -9.39
CA PHE A 92 -1.95 8.36 -8.53
C PHE A 92 -2.31 9.73 -7.95
N PHE A 93 -2.22 9.86 -6.63
CA PHE A 93 -2.36 11.11 -5.89
C PHE A 93 -1.35 11.17 -4.73
N THR A 94 -1.08 12.36 -4.21
CA THR A 94 -0.16 12.53 -3.06
C THR A 94 -0.72 11.84 -1.82
N GLY A 95 0.08 11.00 -1.17
CA GLY A 95 -0.35 10.24 0.03
C GLY A 95 -0.95 8.86 -0.25
N MET A 96 -1.15 8.49 -1.52
CA MET A 96 -1.80 7.24 -1.94
C MET A 96 -1.14 5.95 -1.42
N HIS A 97 0.12 5.99 -1.03
CA HIS A 97 0.86 4.80 -0.55
C HIS A 97 0.16 4.08 0.62
N ARG A 98 -0.69 4.80 1.37
CA ARG A 98 -1.52 4.23 2.45
C ARG A 98 -2.80 3.57 1.93
N PHE A 99 -3.20 3.88 0.72
CA PHE A 99 -4.41 3.39 0.07
C PHE A 99 -4.13 2.33 -1.00
N LEU A 100 -2.87 1.96 -1.22
CA LEU A 100 -2.49 0.96 -2.24
C LEU A 100 -3.34 -0.31 -2.18
N PRO A 101 -3.55 -0.95 -1.01
CA PRO A 101 -4.40 -2.13 -0.94
C PRO A 101 -5.83 -1.85 -1.41
N ALA A 102 -6.42 -0.76 -0.93
CA ALA A 102 -7.77 -0.36 -1.32
C ALA A 102 -7.88 -0.02 -2.81
N LEU A 103 -6.84 0.56 -3.41
CA LEU A 103 -6.79 0.90 -4.84
C LEU A 103 -6.58 -0.34 -5.73
N ILE A 104 -5.90 -1.36 -5.23
CA ILE A 104 -5.82 -2.68 -5.90
C ILE A 104 -7.17 -3.38 -5.85
N GLN A 105 -7.83 -3.40 -4.68
CA GLN A 105 -9.16 -3.99 -4.52
C GLN A 105 -10.25 -3.24 -5.31
N LEU A 106 -10.07 -1.94 -5.56
CA LEU A 106 -10.95 -1.17 -6.42
C LEU A 106 -10.97 -1.69 -7.87
N GLN A 107 -9.87 -2.33 -8.28
CA GLN A 107 -9.70 -3.00 -9.57
C GLN A 107 -10.02 -4.51 -9.48
N GLU A 108 -10.72 -4.96 -8.43
CA GLU A 108 -11.03 -6.37 -8.16
C GLU A 108 -9.80 -7.26 -7.86
N GLY A 109 -8.64 -6.64 -7.62
CA GLY A 109 -7.44 -7.37 -7.22
C GLY A 109 -7.48 -7.80 -5.76
N GLN A 110 -6.86 -8.94 -5.47
CA GLN A 110 -6.78 -9.50 -4.13
C GLN A 110 -5.48 -9.08 -3.43
N VAL A 111 -5.57 -8.86 -2.11
CA VAL A 111 -4.44 -8.40 -1.29
C VAL A 111 -4.15 -9.39 -0.17
N LYS A 112 -2.89 -9.80 -0.04
CA LYS A 112 -2.40 -10.65 1.05
C LYS A 112 -1.46 -9.89 1.97
N GLN A 113 -1.63 -10.07 3.27
CA GLN A 113 -0.67 -9.61 4.28
C GLN A 113 0.18 -10.77 4.80
N VAL A 114 1.50 -10.56 4.90
CA VAL A 114 2.48 -11.54 5.37
C VAL A 114 3.28 -10.95 6.53
N PRO A 115 3.44 -11.65 7.65
CA PRO A 115 4.23 -11.15 8.77
C PRO A 115 5.69 -10.93 8.40
N VAL A 116 6.19 -9.70 8.64
CA VAL A 116 7.60 -9.33 8.43
C VAL A 116 8.18 -8.69 9.67
N ARG A 117 9.49 -8.84 9.85
CA ARG A 117 10.21 -8.20 10.96
C ARG A 117 10.30 -6.70 10.77
N HIS A 118 10.24 -5.96 11.86
CA HIS A 118 10.40 -4.52 11.85
C HIS A 118 11.54 -4.12 12.80
N PHE A 119 12.50 -3.40 12.29
CA PHE A 119 13.67 -2.97 13.02
C PHE A 119 13.56 -1.50 13.44
N PRO A 120 14.19 -1.11 14.56
CA PRO A 120 14.30 0.29 14.92
C PRO A 120 15.04 1.07 13.83
N ARG A 121 14.64 2.31 13.60
CA ARG A 121 15.35 3.19 12.65
C ARG A 121 16.78 3.45 13.13
N ILE A 122 17.75 3.22 12.24
CA ILE A 122 19.18 3.37 12.55
C ILE A 122 19.60 4.83 12.42
N ALA A 123 19.02 5.61 11.49
CA ALA A 123 19.39 7.00 11.24
C ALA A 123 18.17 7.88 10.89
N GLY A 124 18.29 9.19 11.13
CA GLY A 124 17.31 10.21 10.77
C GLY A 124 16.24 10.45 11.85
N LYS A 125 15.75 11.70 11.90
CA LYS A 125 14.61 12.11 12.75
C LYS A 125 13.34 12.15 11.92
N SER A 126 12.21 11.76 12.53
CA SER A 126 10.90 11.91 11.88
C SER A 126 10.60 13.39 11.67
N LYS A 127 10.47 13.82 10.40
CA LYS A 127 10.22 15.23 10.03
C LYS A 127 8.74 15.65 10.14
N TYR A 128 7.86 14.80 10.65
CA TYR A 128 6.41 15.05 10.60
C TYR A 128 5.83 15.41 11.96
N ASN A 129 5.10 16.53 12.04
CA ASN A 129 4.22 16.88 13.15
C ASN A 129 2.97 15.99 13.15
N LEU A 130 2.46 15.63 14.34
CA LEU A 130 1.29 14.77 14.53
C LEU A 130 0.04 15.27 13.77
N ALA A 131 -0.22 16.58 13.77
CA ALA A 131 -1.37 17.17 13.09
C ALA A 131 -1.32 16.95 11.57
N ASN A 132 -0.17 17.21 10.93
CA ASN A 132 -0.01 17.00 9.49
C ASN A 132 -0.07 15.51 9.08
N ARG A 133 0.19 14.59 10.04
CA ARG A 133 0.08 13.14 9.81
C ARG A 133 -1.36 12.63 9.82
N LEU A 134 -2.29 13.36 10.43
CA LEU A 134 -3.67 12.91 10.60
C LEU A 134 -4.62 13.59 9.60
N ILE A 135 -4.47 14.90 9.37
CA ILE A 135 -5.41 15.68 8.55
C ILE A 135 -5.39 15.25 7.07
N GLY A 136 -4.20 15.06 6.49
CA GLY A 136 -4.05 14.60 5.09
C GLY A 136 -4.75 13.26 4.87
N PRO A 137 -4.31 12.18 5.56
CA PRO A 137 -4.94 10.86 5.43
C PRO A 137 -6.43 10.82 5.73
N PHE A 138 -6.90 11.69 6.64
CA PHE A 138 -8.33 11.81 6.93
C PHE A 138 -9.10 12.33 5.70
N LYS A 139 -8.63 13.40 5.06
CA LYS A 139 -9.22 13.94 3.81
C LYS A 139 -9.15 12.91 2.68
N ASP A 140 -8.02 12.20 2.57
CA ASP A 140 -7.80 11.17 1.54
C ASP A 140 -8.81 10.01 1.68
N CYS A 141 -9.26 9.68 2.89
CA CYS A 141 -10.31 8.67 3.09
C CYS A 141 -11.64 9.08 2.42
N PHE A 142 -12.02 10.35 2.50
CA PHE A 142 -13.24 10.84 1.82
C PHE A 142 -13.04 10.87 0.30
N ALA A 143 -11.88 11.30 -0.18
CA ALA A 143 -11.54 11.26 -1.60
C ALA A 143 -11.60 9.82 -2.15
N TYR A 144 -11.01 8.85 -1.43
CA TYR A 144 -11.11 7.44 -1.80
C TYR A 144 -12.57 6.95 -1.84
N ARG A 145 -13.38 7.28 -0.83
CA ARG A 145 -14.79 6.89 -0.78
C ARG A 145 -15.61 7.48 -1.93
N TRP A 146 -15.33 8.73 -2.30
CA TRP A 146 -15.92 9.37 -3.48
C TRP A 146 -15.50 8.63 -4.76
N MET A 147 -14.20 8.37 -4.93
CA MET A 147 -13.63 7.65 -6.08
C MET A 147 -14.23 6.24 -6.20
N ARG A 148 -14.30 5.48 -5.11
CA ARG A 148 -14.86 4.12 -5.08
C ARG A 148 -16.29 4.06 -5.64
N LYS A 149 -17.10 5.08 -5.42
CA LYS A 149 -18.48 5.13 -5.94
C LYS A 149 -18.56 5.44 -7.44
N ARG A 150 -17.47 5.91 -8.03
CA ARG A 150 -17.42 6.43 -9.41
C ARG A 150 -16.36 5.76 -10.27
N TYR A 151 -15.62 4.82 -9.69
CA TYR A 151 -14.58 4.11 -10.41
C TYR A 151 -15.20 3.23 -11.49
N ILE A 152 -14.67 3.35 -12.70
CA ILE A 152 -15.05 2.52 -13.84
C ILE A 152 -13.97 1.46 -14.02
N ASN A 153 -14.30 0.20 -13.76
CA ASN A 153 -13.46 -0.94 -14.05
C ASN A 153 -13.93 -1.56 -15.36
N TYR A 154 -13.03 -1.72 -16.32
CA TYR A 154 -13.33 -2.34 -17.59
C TYR A 154 -12.15 -3.17 -18.09
N GLN A 155 -12.44 -4.17 -18.91
CA GLN A 155 -11.45 -4.93 -19.67
C GLN A 155 -11.78 -4.82 -21.15
N VAL A 156 -10.75 -4.56 -21.96
CA VAL A 156 -10.91 -4.55 -23.41
C VAL A 156 -10.92 -6.00 -23.88
N ALA A 157 -12.07 -6.46 -24.40
CA ALA A 157 -12.23 -7.83 -24.90
C ALA A 157 -11.48 -8.04 -26.22
N GLU A 158 -11.51 -7.04 -27.13
CA GLU A 158 -10.81 -7.04 -28.39
C GLU A 158 -10.22 -5.66 -28.69
N ASN A 159 -9.01 -5.62 -29.24
CA ASN A 159 -8.37 -4.38 -29.66
C ASN A 159 -8.10 -4.47 -31.19
N ASN A 160 -9.00 -3.87 -31.96
CA ASN A 160 -8.92 -3.86 -33.43
C ASN A 160 -7.99 -2.76 -33.98
N LEU A 161 -7.20 -2.08 -33.13
CA LEU A 161 -6.33 -0.98 -33.54
C LEU A 161 -4.99 -1.44 -34.15
N ASN A 162 -4.71 -2.73 -34.20
CA ASN A 162 -3.49 -3.32 -34.76
C ASN A 162 -3.74 -4.17 -36.02
N SER A 163 -4.75 -3.84 -36.79
CA SER A 163 -4.94 -4.41 -38.15
C SER A 163 -4.42 -3.47 -39.21
#